data_6ebd4006681199bdc545ad5b47ec5f90
#
_entry.id   6ebd4006681199bdc545ad5b47ec5f90
#
_cell.length_a   1.000
_cell.length_b   1.000
_cell.length_c   1.000
_cell.angle_alpha   90.00
_cell.angle_beta   90.00
_cell.angle_gamma   90.00
#
_symmetry.space_group_name_H-M   'P 1'
#
loop_
_entity.id
_entity.type
_entity.pdbx_description
1 polymer ?
#
loop_
_entity_poly.entity_id
_entity_poly.type
_entity_poly.pdbx_seq_one_letter_code
_entity_poly.pdbx_strand_id
1 'polypeptide(L)'
;MELIKQNTQAQIIKSILVIFLGSVLLAVSAKIKIPFYPVPMTMQTFVVLFIGISFGYKIGVATIGLYLIEGIAGLPVFSNSPERGIGLAYFTGPTMGYLIGFLSACFLASFVKLKDNYLIIFSKLILAVSTIYIFGILWLGTLIGWDKPIFLSLIHISEPTRPLD
;
A
#
# COMPACT_ATOMS: atom_id res chain seq x y z
N MET A 1 -19.34 -3.13 36.76
CA MET A 1 -18.19 -3.83 36.16
C MET A 1 -18.53 -4.54 34.84
N GLU A 2 -19.70 -5.14 34.72
CA GLU A 2 -20.16 -5.82 33.47
C GLU A 2 -20.38 -4.88 32.29
N LEU A 3 -20.96 -3.70 32.49
CA LEU A 3 -21.23 -2.73 31.43
C LEU A 3 -19.95 -2.20 30.76
N ILE A 4 -18.87 -2.05 31.54
CA ILE A 4 -17.56 -1.62 31.01
C ILE A 4 -16.96 -2.75 30.15
N LYS A 5 -17.14 -4.00 30.56
CA LYS A 5 -16.65 -5.19 29.86
C LYS A 5 -17.40 -5.43 28.53
N GLN A 6 -18.73 -5.21 28.53
CA GLN A 6 -19.55 -5.28 27.30
C GLN A 6 -19.15 -4.20 26.28
N ASN A 7 -18.87 -2.99 26.74
CA ASN A 7 -18.46 -1.90 25.85
C ASN A 7 -17.08 -2.16 25.21
N THR A 8 -16.16 -2.76 25.97
CA THR A 8 -14.83 -3.13 25.47
C THR A 8 -14.91 -4.25 24.43
N GLN A 9 -15.74 -5.28 24.65
CA GLN A 9 -15.94 -6.37 23.68
C GLN A 9 -16.57 -5.86 22.38
N ALA A 10 -17.57 -4.99 22.45
CA ALA A 10 -18.18 -4.38 21.28
C ALA A 10 -17.18 -3.54 20.46
N GLN A 11 -16.28 -2.83 21.13
CA GLN A 11 -15.23 -2.05 20.47
C GLN A 11 -14.20 -2.95 19.77
N ILE A 12 -13.81 -4.06 20.38
CA ILE A 12 -12.89 -5.03 19.79
C ILE A 12 -13.50 -5.65 18.54
N ILE A 13 -14.76 -6.09 18.61
CA ILE A 13 -15.48 -6.68 17.47
C ILE A 13 -15.57 -5.67 16.31
N LYS A 14 -15.93 -4.43 16.60
CA LYS A 14 -15.94 -3.36 15.60
C LYS A 14 -14.59 -3.15 14.95
N SER A 15 -13.51 -3.14 15.74
CA SER A 15 -12.15 -2.97 15.21
C SER A 15 -11.74 -4.13 14.30
N ILE A 16 -12.02 -5.37 14.70
CA ILE A 16 -11.75 -6.56 13.88
C ILE A 16 -12.52 -6.50 12.57
N LEU A 17 -13.79 -6.10 12.61
CA LEU A 17 -14.63 -5.99 11.41
C LEU A 17 -14.11 -4.91 10.47
N VAL A 18 -13.69 -3.76 10.99
CA VAL A 18 -13.09 -2.67 10.20
C VAL A 18 -11.77 -3.11 9.57
N ILE A 19 -10.92 -3.83 10.31
CA ILE A 19 -9.65 -4.36 9.81
C ILE A 19 -9.89 -5.33 8.66
N PHE A 20 -10.85 -6.25 8.81
CA PHE A 20 -11.19 -7.22 7.77
C PHE A 20 -11.79 -6.55 6.52
N LEU A 21 -12.77 -5.66 6.70
CA LEU A 21 -13.36 -4.93 5.58
C LEU A 21 -12.33 -4.04 4.88
N GLY A 22 -11.41 -3.46 5.64
CA GLY A 22 -10.29 -2.67 5.10
C GLY A 22 -9.34 -3.51 4.27
N SER A 23 -9.00 -4.75 4.68
CA SER A 23 -8.16 -5.64 3.89
C SER A 23 -8.84 -6.05 2.58
N VAL A 24 -10.14 -6.36 2.63
CA VAL A 24 -10.93 -6.62 1.41
C VAL A 24 -10.94 -5.42 0.48
N LEU A 25 -11.12 -4.21 1.01
CA LEU A 25 -11.09 -2.97 0.21
C LEU A 25 -9.71 -2.76 -0.44
N LEU A 26 -8.62 -3.06 0.27
CA LEU A 26 -7.26 -3.04 -0.28
C LEU A 26 -7.10 -4.07 -1.41
N ALA A 27 -7.60 -5.28 -1.23
CA ALA A 27 -7.54 -6.33 -2.24
C ALA A 27 -8.32 -5.95 -3.51
N VAL A 28 -9.52 -5.37 -3.37
CA VAL A 28 -10.31 -4.87 -4.50
C VAL A 28 -9.59 -3.71 -5.20
N SER A 29 -9.08 -2.74 -4.44
CA SER A 29 -8.36 -1.58 -4.99
C SER A 29 -7.05 -1.97 -5.71
N ALA A 30 -6.44 -3.10 -5.33
CA ALA A 30 -5.29 -3.66 -6.01
C ALA A 30 -5.59 -4.12 -7.45
N LYS A 31 -6.83 -4.50 -7.73
CA LYS A 31 -7.25 -4.93 -9.06
C LYS A 31 -7.57 -3.75 -9.99
N ILE A 32 -7.83 -2.58 -9.42
CA ILE A 32 -7.99 -1.33 -10.18
C ILE A 32 -6.60 -0.77 -10.42
N LYS A 33 -6.03 -1.07 -11.59
CA LYS A 33 -4.65 -0.72 -11.93
C LYS A 33 -4.55 -0.08 -13.31
N ILE A 34 -3.62 0.87 -13.43
CA ILE A 34 -3.13 1.37 -14.71
C ILE A 34 -1.82 0.61 -14.97
N PRO A 35 -1.70 -0.10 -16.12
CA PRO A 35 -0.53 -0.92 -16.41
C PRO A 35 0.68 -0.04 -16.72
N PHE A 36 1.57 0.12 -15.74
CA PHE A 36 2.90 0.67 -15.92
C PHE A 36 3.95 -0.43 -15.69
N TYR A 37 5.05 -0.32 -16.38
CA TYR A 37 6.19 -1.21 -16.17
C TYR A 37 7.30 -0.46 -15.43
N PRO A 38 7.99 -1.05 -14.44
CA PRO A 38 7.90 -2.44 -13.95
C PRO A 38 6.80 -2.66 -12.90
N VAL A 39 6.26 -1.61 -12.31
CA VAL A 39 5.26 -1.68 -11.24
C VAL A 39 4.00 -0.92 -11.66
N PRO A 40 2.83 -1.57 -11.65
CA PRO A 40 1.58 -0.91 -12.01
C PRO A 40 1.19 0.12 -10.96
N MET A 41 0.61 1.22 -11.39
CA MET A 41 -0.08 2.15 -10.49
C MET A 41 -1.45 1.58 -10.11
N THR A 42 -1.74 1.52 -8.82
CA THR A 42 -2.99 0.98 -8.30
C THR A 42 -3.74 2.01 -7.48
N MET A 43 -5.03 1.81 -7.34
CA MET A 43 -5.87 2.63 -6.45
C MET A 43 -5.58 2.37 -4.96
N GLN A 44 -4.73 1.38 -4.64
CA GLN A 44 -4.35 1.02 -3.27
C GLN A 44 -3.75 2.18 -2.48
N THR A 45 -2.90 3.01 -3.11
CA THR A 45 -2.29 4.17 -2.45
C THR A 45 -3.35 5.08 -1.84
N PHE A 46 -4.42 5.36 -2.59
CA PHE A 46 -5.54 6.15 -2.09
C PHE A 46 -6.22 5.48 -0.89
N VAL A 47 -6.49 4.18 -0.99
CA VAL A 47 -7.16 3.42 0.08
C VAL A 47 -6.27 3.34 1.34
N VAL A 48 -4.96 3.16 1.20
CA VAL A 48 -3.99 3.17 2.30
C VAL A 48 -4.03 4.50 3.07
N LEU A 49 -3.99 5.62 2.35
CA LEU A 49 -4.07 6.95 2.95
C LEU A 49 -5.42 7.18 3.62
N PHE A 50 -6.50 6.79 2.95
CA PHE A 50 -7.86 6.90 3.48
C PHE A 50 -8.03 6.12 4.78
N ILE A 51 -7.54 4.88 4.84
CA ILE A 51 -7.60 4.05 6.06
C ILE A 51 -6.78 4.70 7.19
N GLY A 52 -5.57 5.19 6.88
CA GLY A 52 -4.71 5.86 7.86
C GLY A 52 -5.38 7.10 8.48
N ILE A 53 -5.97 7.95 7.65
CA ILE A 53 -6.65 9.18 8.09
C ILE A 53 -7.92 8.86 8.88
N SER A 54 -8.73 7.91 8.38
CA SER A 54 -10.06 7.64 8.95
C SER A 54 -10.04 6.86 10.25
N PHE A 55 -9.15 5.86 10.36
CA PHE A 55 -9.14 4.91 11.48
C PHE A 55 -7.90 5.04 12.38
N GLY A 56 -6.94 5.88 11.98
CA GLY A 56 -5.70 6.10 12.72
C GLY A 56 -4.69 4.94 12.57
N TYR A 57 -3.50 5.13 13.16
CA TYR A 57 -2.37 4.24 12.93
C TYR A 57 -2.58 2.81 13.44
N LYS A 58 -3.28 2.61 14.58
CA LYS A 58 -3.46 1.26 15.17
C LYS A 58 -4.28 0.35 14.26
N ILE A 59 -5.44 0.82 13.84
CA ILE A 59 -6.34 0.07 12.97
C ILE A 59 -5.77 0.03 11.55
N GLY A 60 -5.23 1.15 11.05
CA GLY A 60 -4.69 1.23 9.71
C GLY A 60 -3.51 0.29 9.48
N VAL A 61 -2.51 0.30 10.37
CA VAL A 61 -1.35 -0.60 10.26
C VAL A 61 -1.78 -2.06 10.44
N ALA A 62 -2.72 -2.35 11.35
CA ALA A 62 -3.27 -3.70 11.50
C ALA A 62 -4.00 -4.18 10.23
N THR A 63 -4.74 -3.29 9.56
CA THR A 63 -5.44 -3.59 8.29
C THR A 63 -4.44 -3.95 7.19
N ILE A 64 -3.40 -3.13 7.02
CA ILE A 64 -2.38 -3.41 6.01
C ILE A 64 -1.59 -4.67 6.38
N GLY A 65 -1.28 -4.86 7.67
CA GLY A 65 -0.64 -6.08 8.16
C GLY A 65 -1.46 -7.33 7.82
N LEU A 66 -2.78 -7.32 8.07
CA LEU A 66 -3.67 -8.40 7.70
C LEU A 66 -3.66 -8.65 6.18
N TYR A 67 -3.78 -7.59 5.38
CA TYR A 67 -3.71 -7.68 3.92
C TYR A 67 -2.41 -8.34 3.43
N LEU A 68 -1.26 -8.00 4.04
CA LEU A 68 0.02 -8.63 3.72
C LEU A 68 0.05 -10.10 4.12
N ILE A 69 -0.50 -10.45 5.30
CA ILE A 69 -0.59 -11.84 5.78
C ILE A 69 -1.47 -12.67 4.85
N GLU A 70 -2.62 -12.14 4.42
CA GLU A 70 -3.51 -12.76 3.44
C GLU A 70 -2.75 -13.09 2.14
N GLY A 71 -1.94 -12.16 1.66
CA GLY A 71 -1.11 -12.36 0.48
C GLY A 71 -0.01 -13.40 0.68
N ILE A 72 0.65 -13.42 1.86
CA ILE A 72 1.66 -14.44 2.23
C ILE A 72 1.01 -15.83 2.31
N ALA A 73 -0.20 -15.92 2.83
CA ALA A 73 -0.97 -17.16 2.91
C ALA A 73 -1.38 -17.72 1.54
N GLY A 74 -1.09 -16.99 0.45
CA GLY A 74 -1.35 -17.46 -0.92
C GLY A 74 -2.66 -16.96 -1.51
N LEU A 75 -3.37 -16.06 -0.84
CA LEU A 75 -4.56 -15.44 -1.43
C LEU A 75 -4.14 -14.47 -2.55
N PRO A 76 -4.84 -14.45 -3.70
CA PRO A 76 -4.50 -13.59 -4.84
C PRO A 76 -4.96 -12.15 -4.63
N VAL A 77 -4.59 -11.54 -3.49
CA VAL A 77 -5.02 -10.20 -3.08
C VAL A 77 -4.18 -9.10 -3.72
N PHE A 78 -2.96 -9.40 -4.18
CA PHE A 78 -2.06 -8.41 -4.76
C PHE A 78 -2.41 -8.07 -6.22
N SER A 79 -1.91 -6.92 -6.67
CA SER A 79 -2.24 -6.30 -7.95
C SER A 79 -2.00 -7.20 -9.17
N ASN A 80 -0.89 -7.96 -9.17
CA ASN A 80 -0.50 -8.86 -10.27
C ASN A 80 -0.58 -10.35 -9.86
N SER A 81 -1.34 -10.70 -8.84
CA SER A 81 -1.60 -12.09 -8.50
C SER A 81 -2.89 -12.58 -9.19
N PRO A 82 -2.94 -13.83 -9.67
CA PRO A 82 -1.88 -14.86 -9.57
C PRO A 82 -0.80 -14.80 -10.66
N GLU A 83 -0.89 -13.91 -11.66
CA GLU A 83 -0.04 -13.86 -12.86
C GLU A 83 1.46 -13.78 -12.57
N ARG A 84 1.86 -13.04 -11.53
CA ARG A 84 3.26 -12.88 -11.07
C ARG A 84 3.57 -13.69 -9.79
N GLY A 85 2.76 -14.70 -9.51
CA GLY A 85 2.91 -15.56 -8.33
C GLY A 85 1.95 -15.20 -7.20
N ILE A 86 1.90 -16.09 -6.23
CA ILE A 86 1.11 -15.99 -5.00
C ILE A 86 1.99 -16.31 -3.81
N GLY A 87 1.55 -15.94 -2.61
CA GLY A 87 2.27 -16.22 -1.38
C GLY A 87 3.64 -15.55 -1.32
N LEU A 88 4.60 -16.23 -0.74
CA LEU A 88 5.97 -15.73 -0.57
C LEU A 88 6.68 -15.42 -1.89
N ALA A 89 6.37 -16.13 -2.98
CA ALA A 89 6.95 -15.87 -4.29
C ALA A 89 6.65 -14.46 -4.81
N TYR A 90 5.51 -13.88 -4.45
CA TYR A 90 5.19 -12.50 -4.81
C TYR A 90 6.11 -11.48 -4.14
N PHE A 91 6.58 -11.78 -2.91
CA PHE A 91 7.45 -10.88 -2.14
C PHE A 91 8.89 -10.82 -2.67
N THR A 92 9.31 -11.75 -3.50
CA THR A 92 10.60 -11.66 -4.23
C THR A 92 10.51 -10.75 -5.46
N GLY A 93 9.31 -10.32 -5.81
CA GLY A 93 9.05 -9.48 -6.97
C GLY A 93 9.31 -7.98 -6.73
N PRO A 94 9.20 -7.16 -7.80
CA PRO A 94 9.51 -5.73 -7.77
C PRO A 94 8.57 -4.88 -6.91
N THR A 95 7.41 -5.40 -6.52
CA THR A 95 6.38 -4.68 -5.77
C THR A 95 6.56 -4.72 -4.26
N MET A 96 7.44 -5.57 -3.74
CA MET A 96 7.63 -5.78 -2.28
C MET A 96 7.94 -4.48 -1.54
N GLY A 97 8.86 -3.67 -2.06
CA GLY A 97 9.23 -2.40 -1.43
C GLY A 97 8.04 -1.45 -1.29
N TYR A 98 7.16 -1.41 -2.28
CA TYR A 98 5.95 -0.59 -2.25
C TYR A 98 4.95 -1.09 -1.19
N LEU A 99 4.83 -2.40 -1.01
CA LEU A 99 3.97 -3.00 0.02
C LEU A 99 4.46 -2.65 1.43
N ILE A 100 5.78 -2.68 1.68
CA ILE A 100 6.37 -2.20 2.94
C ILE A 100 6.10 -0.70 3.10
N GLY A 101 6.25 0.06 2.02
CA GLY A 101 5.96 1.49 1.98
C GLY A 101 4.51 1.83 2.39
N PHE A 102 3.54 0.96 2.15
CA PHE A 102 2.16 1.17 2.58
C PHE A 102 2.01 1.23 4.10
N LEU A 103 2.78 0.43 4.85
CA LEU A 103 2.77 0.49 6.31
C LEU A 103 3.24 1.86 6.82
N SER A 104 4.36 2.36 6.28
CA SER A 104 4.89 3.68 6.65
C SER A 104 3.97 4.82 6.20
N ALA A 105 3.41 4.73 5.00
CA ALA A 105 2.49 5.75 4.48
C ALA A 105 1.19 5.82 5.30
N CYS A 106 0.61 4.69 5.68
CA CYS A 106 -0.57 4.63 6.54
C CYS A 106 -0.29 5.24 7.92
N PHE A 107 0.87 4.91 8.50
CA PHE A 107 1.30 5.48 9.77
C PHE A 107 1.42 7.00 9.68
N LEU A 108 2.10 7.53 8.66
CA LEU A 108 2.24 8.98 8.46
C LEU A 108 0.90 9.66 8.16
N ALA A 109 0.05 9.04 7.33
CA ALA A 109 -1.27 9.57 7.01
C ALA A 109 -2.17 9.69 8.26
N SER A 110 -1.97 8.86 9.27
CA SER A 110 -2.73 8.91 10.51
C SER A 110 -2.53 10.20 11.34
N PHE A 111 -1.44 10.94 11.08
CA PHE A 111 -1.20 12.25 11.72
C PHE A 111 -1.89 13.41 11.02
N VAL A 112 -2.59 13.16 9.92
CA VAL A 112 -3.40 14.16 9.24
C VAL A 112 -4.66 14.43 10.06
N LYS A 113 -4.89 15.69 10.42
CA LYS A 113 -6.12 16.11 11.11
C LYS A 113 -6.96 16.94 10.14
N LEU A 114 -8.25 16.65 10.05
CA LEU A 114 -9.17 17.40 9.17
C LEU A 114 -9.31 18.89 9.56
N LYS A 115 -8.86 19.26 10.76
CA LYS A 115 -8.81 20.65 11.25
C LYS A 115 -7.54 21.40 10.82
N ASP A 116 -6.54 20.71 10.28
CA ASP A 116 -5.30 21.34 9.81
C ASP A 116 -5.57 22.19 8.56
N ASN A 117 -4.71 23.17 8.32
CA ASN A 117 -4.76 23.95 7.09
C ASN A 117 -4.51 23.04 5.87
N TYR A 118 -5.16 23.31 4.75
CA TYR A 118 -5.02 22.53 3.49
C TYR A 118 -3.56 22.32 3.06
N LEU A 119 -2.70 23.34 3.22
CA LEU A 119 -1.27 23.21 2.92
C LEU A 119 -0.58 22.18 3.81
N ILE A 120 -0.94 22.13 5.10
CA ILE A 120 -0.37 21.17 6.07
C ILE A 120 -0.86 19.76 5.75
N ILE A 121 -2.15 19.60 5.44
CA ILE A 121 -2.72 18.31 5.01
C ILE A 121 -2.00 17.82 3.77
N PHE A 122 -1.87 18.69 2.76
CA PHE A 122 -1.22 18.34 1.50
C PHE A 122 0.25 17.94 1.71
N SER A 123 1.00 18.69 2.50
CA SER A 123 2.40 18.38 2.83
C SER A 123 2.55 17.03 3.54
N LYS A 124 1.67 16.73 4.51
CA LYS A 124 1.66 15.44 5.21
C LYS A 124 1.34 14.28 4.25
N LEU A 125 0.40 14.47 3.33
CA LEU A 125 0.05 13.46 2.34
C LEU A 125 1.18 13.23 1.33
N ILE A 126 1.84 14.28 0.86
CA ILE A 126 3.03 14.15 0.00
C ILE A 126 4.10 13.36 0.73
N LEU A 127 4.39 13.69 1.99
CA LEU A 127 5.38 12.98 2.79
C LEU A 127 5.00 11.50 2.95
N ALA A 128 3.75 11.19 3.24
CA ALA A 128 3.27 9.82 3.35
C ALA A 128 3.42 9.05 2.03
N VAL A 129 3.04 9.64 0.89
CA VAL A 129 3.19 9.02 -0.43
C VAL A 129 4.66 8.85 -0.81
N SER A 130 5.50 9.83 -0.49
CA SER A 130 6.95 9.76 -0.78
C SER A 130 7.60 8.53 -0.14
N THR A 131 7.16 8.12 1.06
CA THR A 131 7.71 6.91 1.70
C THR A 131 7.43 5.65 0.90
N ILE A 132 6.29 5.55 0.22
CA ILE A 132 5.95 4.40 -0.64
C ILE A 132 6.98 4.29 -1.76
N TYR A 133 7.27 5.41 -2.43
CA TYR A 133 8.23 5.44 -3.53
C TYR A 133 9.67 5.23 -3.05
N ILE A 134 10.04 5.79 -1.91
CA ILE A 134 11.39 5.58 -1.34
C ILE A 134 11.64 4.10 -1.11
N PHE A 135 10.75 3.41 -0.37
CA PHE A 135 10.90 1.97 -0.14
C PHE A 135 10.79 1.16 -1.44
N GLY A 136 9.89 1.55 -2.34
CA GLY A 136 9.73 0.90 -3.64
C GLY A 136 10.98 0.98 -4.50
N ILE A 137 11.56 2.17 -4.63
CA ILE A 137 12.76 2.41 -5.46
C ILE A 137 13.98 1.75 -4.84
N LEU A 138 14.15 1.84 -3.53
CA LEU A 138 15.25 1.16 -2.83
C LEU A 138 15.21 -0.36 -3.08
N TRP A 139 14.04 -0.97 -2.95
CA TRP A 139 13.86 -2.39 -3.22
C TRP A 139 14.11 -2.74 -4.68
N LEU A 140 13.56 -1.96 -5.59
CA LEU A 140 13.73 -2.16 -7.03
C LEU A 140 15.20 -2.04 -7.44
N GLY A 141 15.93 -1.09 -6.86
CA GLY A 141 17.36 -0.91 -7.09
C GLY A 141 18.19 -2.13 -6.67
N THR A 142 17.83 -2.81 -5.59
CA THR A 142 18.50 -4.05 -5.18
C THR A 142 18.21 -5.23 -6.11
N LEU A 143 17.04 -5.25 -6.76
CA LEU A 143 16.65 -6.34 -7.67
C LEU A 143 17.20 -6.17 -9.09
N ILE A 144 17.18 -4.95 -9.63
CA ILE A 144 17.52 -4.68 -11.04
C ILE A 144 18.98 -4.22 -11.18
N GLY A 145 19.60 -3.79 -10.08
CA GLY A 145 20.91 -3.15 -10.05
C GLY A 145 20.79 -1.63 -10.22
N TRP A 146 21.73 -0.92 -9.59
CA TRP A 146 21.76 0.55 -9.59
C TRP A 146 22.32 1.14 -10.89
N ASP A 147 22.95 0.31 -11.72
CA ASP A 147 23.58 0.72 -12.99
C ASP A 147 22.56 1.00 -14.11
N LYS A 148 21.35 0.49 -13.99
CA LYS A 148 20.26 0.85 -14.88
C LYS A 148 19.56 2.08 -14.31
N PRO A 149 19.57 3.22 -15.02
CA PRO A 149 18.97 4.43 -14.48
C PRO A 149 17.47 4.20 -14.23
N ILE A 150 17.14 3.88 -12.98
CA ILE A 150 15.77 3.70 -12.50
C ILE A 150 14.95 4.97 -12.78
N PHE A 151 15.62 6.12 -12.80
CA PHE A 151 15.05 7.38 -13.24
C PHE A 151 14.48 7.35 -14.66
N LEU A 152 15.08 6.60 -15.55
CA LEU A 152 14.59 6.49 -16.93
C LEU A 152 13.31 5.66 -17.02
N SER A 153 13.13 4.63 -16.18
CA SER A 153 11.89 3.83 -16.19
C SER A 153 10.68 4.58 -15.62
N LEU A 154 10.90 5.60 -14.78
CA LEU A 154 9.85 6.48 -14.28
C LEU A 154 9.58 7.67 -15.23
N ILE A 155 10.57 8.08 -16.03
CA ILE A 155 10.51 9.24 -16.93
C ILE A 155 10.25 8.82 -18.38
N HIS A 156 10.69 7.62 -18.82
CA HIS A 156 10.44 7.09 -20.17
C HIS A 156 9.05 6.49 -20.38
N ILE A 157 8.02 7.16 -19.87
CA ILE A 157 6.63 6.87 -20.27
C ILE A 157 6.34 7.37 -21.70
N SER A 158 7.29 7.99 -22.39
CA SER A 158 7.06 8.67 -23.67
C SER A 158 7.82 8.15 -24.88
N GLU A 159 8.59 7.07 -24.80
CA GLU A 159 9.13 6.49 -26.02
C GLU A 159 8.26 5.31 -26.51
N PRO A 160 7.68 5.45 -27.72
CA PRO A 160 7.01 4.32 -28.35
C PRO A 160 8.05 3.22 -28.60
N THR A 161 7.66 2.01 -28.23
CA THR A 161 8.40 0.77 -28.48
C THR A 161 9.00 0.79 -29.88
N ARG A 162 10.33 0.91 -29.99
CA ARG A 162 11.03 0.52 -31.22
C ARG A 162 10.87 -0.99 -31.38
N PRO A 163 10.38 -1.47 -32.53
CA PRO A 163 10.46 -2.88 -32.84
C PRO A 163 11.94 -3.28 -32.82
N LEU A 164 12.25 -4.38 -32.16
CA LEU A 164 13.54 -5.03 -32.29
C LEU A 164 13.52 -5.72 -33.66
N ASP A 165 14.24 -5.15 -34.62
CA ASP A 165 14.67 -5.86 -35.82
C ASP A 165 15.79 -6.84 -35.46
#